data_92de1d0c1e15a61b0ea4096880ee1bbe
#
_entry.id   92de1d0c1e15a61b0ea4096880ee1bbe
#
_cell.length_a   1.000
_cell.length_b   1.000
_cell.length_c   1.000
_cell.angle_alpha   90.00
_cell.angle_beta   90.00
_cell.angle_gamma   90.00
#
_symmetry.space_group_name_H-M   'P 1'
#
loop_
_entity.id
_entity.type
_entity.pdbx_description
1 polymer ?
#
loop_
_entity_poly.entity_id
_entity_poly.type
_entity_poly.pdbx_seq_one_letter_code
_entity_poly.pdbx_strand_id
1 'polypeptide(L)'
;MERALSPALLFDVAHLLAGALVLVSFLLLYQDRLYALLNVFALHAVVLAASVAWQAFAQDAPHLYVTALIALVFKALVIPVALHRMVARLGIHRQVETVVSIGPTMLAGIALVALSMVVMLKATAAADALAREDLAFALSVVLLGLLMMVTRRNAVSQVVGFMSLENGLILAAAGARGMPLVVEISVAFSVLIAFIVIGIFLFRIRERFDTVDVDTLDRFRGGQA
;
A
#
# COMPACT_ATOMS: atom_id res chain seq x y z
N MET A 1 -10.50 37.33 1.48
CA MET A 1 -11.06 37.06 0.13
C MET A 1 -10.95 35.56 -0.07
N GLU A 2 -11.79 34.82 0.66
CA GLU A 2 -11.90 33.35 0.59
C GLU A 2 -12.64 33.02 -0.70
N ARG A 3 -11.91 32.46 -1.67
CA ARG A 3 -12.56 31.70 -2.74
C ARG A 3 -12.98 30.37 -2.11
N ALA A 4 -14.19 30.31 -1.57
CA ALA A 4 -14.81 29.04 -1.27
C ALA A 4 -14.86 28.23 -2.57
N LEU A 5 -14.09 27.15 -2.64
CA LEU A 5 -14.12 26.22 -3.77
C LEU A 5 -15.56 25.71 -3.90
N SER A 6 -16.05 25.58 -5.13
CA SER A 6 -17.40 25.06 -5.33
C SER A 6 -17.52 23.64 -4.76
N PRO A 7 -18.65 23.26 -4.14
CA PRO A 7 -18.85 21.90 -3.64
C PRO A 7 -18.62 20.84 -4.71
N ALA A 8 -18.92 21.13 -5.97
CA ALA A 8 -18.64 20.27 -7.11
C ALA A 8 -17.14 20.00 -7.29
N LEU A 9 -16.29 21.04 -7.19
CA LEU A 9 -14.85 20.89 -7.34
C LEU A 9 -14.24 20.07 -6.21
N LEU A 10 -14.75 20.23 -4.96
CA LEU A 10 -14.30 19.43 -3.82
C LEU A 10 -14.59 17.95 -4.04
N PHE A 11 -15.76 17.66 -4.60
CA PHE A 11 -16.18 16.32 -4.97
C PHE A 11 -15.33 15.73 -6.10
N ASP A 12 -15.17 16.47 -7.20
CA ASP A 12 -14.47 15.99 -8.41
C ASP A 12 -13.00 15.62 -8.11
N VAL A 13 -12.32 16.43 -7.28
CA VAL A 13 -10.93 16.15 -6.89
C VAL A 13 -10.82 14.94 -5.97
N ALA A 14 -11.72 14.78 -5.00
CA ALA A 14 -11.74 13.59 -4.15
C ALA A 14 -11.92 12.32 -4.99
N HIS A 15 -12.86 12.35 -5.93
CA HIS A 15 -13.15 11.26 -6.86
C HIS A 15 -11.97 10.91 -7.77
N LEU A 16 -11.32 11.95 -8.32
CA LEU A 16 -10.14 11.79 -9.14
C LEU A 16 -9.01 11.09 -8.37
N LEU A 17 -8.76 11.50 -7.12
CA LEU A 17 -7.71 10.92 -6.29
C LEU A 17 -8.03 9.48 -5.88
N ALA A 18 -9.29 9.19 -5.53
CA ALA A 18 -9.73 7.83 -5.21
C ALA A 18 -9.65 6.91 -6.43
N GLY A 19 -10.08 7.38 -7.60
CA GLY A 19 -9.95 6.66 -8.87
C GLY A 19 -8.48 6.45 -9.27
N ALA A 20 -7.63 7.46 -9.07
CA ALA A 20 -6.19 7.34 -9.31
C ALA A 20 -5.55 6.27 -8.41
N LEU A 21 -6.01 6.13 -7.16
CA LEU A 21 -5.52 5.08 -6.25
C LEU A 21 -5.86 3.68 -6.78
N VAL A 22 -7.06 3.48 -7.33
CA VAL A 22 -7.46 2.22 -7.98
C VAL A 22 -6.56 1.94 -9.21
N LEU A 23 -6.30 2.94 -10.04
CA LEU A 23 -5.41 2.79 -11.21
C LEU A 23 -3.99 2.41 -10.79
N VAL A 24 -3.45 3.04 -9.75
CA VAL A 24 -2.12 2.68 -9.22
C VAL A 24 -2.14 1.28 -8.58
N SER A 25 -3.26 0.82 -8.01
CA SER A 25 -3.42 -0.57 -7.56
C SER A 25 -3.32 -1.58 -8.71
N PHE A 26 -3.89 -1.26 -9.89
CA PHE A 26 -3.66 -2.07 -11.09
C PHE A 26 -2.22 -2.04 -11.57
N LEU A 27 -1.55 -0.89 -11.48
CA LEU A 27 -0.12 -0.81 -11.78
C LEU A 27 0.72 -1.70 -10.83
N LEU A 28 0.34 -1.83 -9.55
CA LEU A 28 0.96 -2.77 -8.61
C LEU A 28 0.79 -4.22 -9.05
N LEU A 29 -0.41 -4.61 -9.48
CA LEU A 29 -0.70 -5.95 -9.99
C LEU A 29 0.08 -6.28 -11.26
N TYR A 30 0.34 -5.28 -12.10
CA TYR A 30 1.05 -5.44 -13.37
C TYR A 30 2.56 -5.63 -13.20
N GLN A 31 3.16 -5.15 -12.08
CA GLN A 31 4.61 -5.20 -11.91
C GLN A 31 5.15 -6.63 -11.77
N ASP A 32 6.17 -6.94 -12.56
CA ASP A 32 6.92 -8.20 -12.56
C ASP A 32 8.33 -8.06 -11.93
N ARG A 33 8.77 -6.81 -11.64
CA ARG A 33 10.07 -6.49 -11.06
C ARG A 33 9.93 -5.89 -9.67
N LEU A 34 10.66 -6.42 -8.68
CA LEU A 34 10.57 -5.96 -7.29
C LEU A 34 10.86 -4.46 -7.14
N TYR A 35 11.88 -3.93 -7.79
CA TYR A 35 12.20 -2.51 -7.69
C TYR A 35 11.10 -1.61 -8.28
N ALA A 36 10.53 -2.01 -9.42
CA ALA A 36 9.42 -1.29 -10.02
C ALA A 36 8.17 -1.35 -9.12
N LEU A 37 7.90 -2.54 -8.54
CA LEU A 37 6.82 -2.74 -7.57
C LEU A 37 6.94 -1.79 -6.38
N LEU A 38 8.13 -1.66 -5.78
CA LEU A 38 8.37 -0.77 -4.66
C LEU A 38 8.20 0.71 -5.02
N ASN A 39 8.62 1.11 -6.23
CA ASN A 39 8.41 2.48 -6.71
C ASN A 39 6.92 2.78 -6.96
N VAL A 40 6.17 1.83 -7.54
CA VAL A 40 4.73 1.98 -7.72
C VAL A 40 4.00 2.00 -6.39
N PHE A 41 4.49 1.24 -5.40
CA PHE A 41 3.95 1.30 -4.04
C PHE A 41 4.21 2.66 -3.37
N ALA A 42 5.39 3.25 -3.57
CA ALA A 42 5.65 4.62 -3.10
C ALA A 42 4.69 5.63 -3.75
N LEU A 43 4.45 5.52 -5.07
CA LEU A 43 3.46 6.34 -5.77
C LEU A 43 2.05 6.13 -5.20
N HIS A 44 1.65 4.88 -4.93
CA HIS A 44 0.35 4.55 -4.33
C HIS A 44 0.18 5.24 -2.97
N ALA A 45 1.22 5.26 -2.13
CA ALA A 45 1.20 5.94 -0.85
C ALA A 45 1.16 7.48 -0.98
N VAL A 46 1.83 8.05 -2.00
CA VAL A 46 1.74 9.50 -2.30
C VAL A 46 0.32 9.88 -2.71
N VAL A 47 -0.31 9.11 -3.59
CA VAL A 47 -1.69 9.36 -4.03
C VAL A 47 -2.66 9.23 -2.84
N LEU A 48 -2.46 8.24 -1.97
CA LEU A 48 -3.24 8.13 -0.73
C LEU A 48 -3.06 9.36 0.15
N ALA A 49 -1.82 9.78 0.42
CA ALA A 49 -1.55 10.94 1.26
C ALA A 49 -2.19 12.21 0.70
N ALA A 50 -2.15 12.40 -0.62
CA ALA A 50 -2.83 13.49 -1.30
C ALA A 50 -4.36 13.41 -1.15
N SER A 51 -4.93 12.21 -1.28
CA SER A 51 -6.38 11.98 -1.08
C SER A 51 -6.81 12.29 0.35
N VAL A 52 -6.06 11.80 1.35
CA VAL A 52 -6.36 12.06 2.78
C VAL A 52 -6.17 13.54 3.12
N ALA A 53 -5.15 14.20 2.59
CA ALA A 53 -4.94 15.64 2.78
C ALA A 53 -6.07 16.47 2.13
N TRP A 54 -6.57 16.03 0.97
CA TRP A 54 -7.72 16.66 0.33
C TRP A 54 -9.00 16.48 1.15
N GLN A 55 -9.24 15.30 1.70
CA GLN A 55 -10.36 15.04 2.60
C GLN A 55 -10.24 15.87 3.89
N ALA A 56 -9.03 16.05 4.43
CA ALA A 56 -8.77 16.92 5.57
C ALA A 56 -9.23 18.36 5.30
N PHE A 57 -8.91 18.87 4.11
CA PHE A 57 -9.31 20.20 3.66
C PHE A 57 -10.83 20.28 3.43
N ALA A 58 -11.41 19.30 2.71
CA ALA A 58 -12.82 19.32 2.34
C ALA A 58 -13.77 19.14 3.54
N GLN A 59 -13.34 18.43 4.58
CA GLN A 59 -14.13 18.16 5.77
C GLN A 59 -13.83 19.09 6.96
N ASP A 60 -12.86 20.01 6.81
CA ASP A 60 -12.31 20.84 7.89
C ASP A 60 -11.85 19.99 9.10
N ALA A 61 -11.14 18.89 8.81
CA ALA A 61 -10.73 17.88 9.77
C ALA A 61 -9.19 17.87 9.94
N PRO A 62 -8.62 18.75 10.80
CA PRO A 62 -7.16 18.92 10.88
C PRO A 62 -6.40 17.68 11.33
N HIS A 63 -7.03 16.73 12.06
CA HIS A 63 -6.42 15.46 12.43
C HIS A 63 -6.06 14.57 11.22
N LEU A 64 -6.79 14.68 10.10
CA LEU A 64 -6.49 13.94 8.88
C LEU A 64 -5.17 14.39 8.21
N TYR A 65 -4.71 15.64 8.42
CA TYR A 65 -3.39 16.07 7.94
C TYR A 65 -2.26 15.30 8.61
N VAL A 66 -2.41 14.94 9.89
CA VAL A 66 -1.46 14.10 10.60
C VAL A 66 -1.39 12.72 9.96
N THR A 67 -2.56 12.14 9.65
CA THR A 67 -2.65 10.85 8.94
C THR A 67 -2.00 10.92 7.55
N ALA A 68 -2.27 11.98 6.79
CA ALA A 68 -1.67 12.19 5.48
C ALA A 68 -0.14 12.30 5.57
N LEU A 69 0.37 13.03 6.55
CA LEU A 69 1.81 13.17 6.79
C LEU A 69 2.46 11.83 7.18
N ILE A 70 1.83 11.06 8.06
CA ILE A 70 2.31 9.74 8.44
C ILE A 70 2.34 8.80 7.22
N ALA A 71 1.27 8.78 6.42
CA ALA A 71 1.22 7.98 5.20
C ALA A 71 2.34 8.39 4.22
N LEU A 72 2.57 9.69 4.04
CA LEU A 72 3.62 10.20 3.17
C LEU A 72 5.01 9.81 3.67
N VAL A 73 5.31 10.03 4.94
CA VAL A 73 6.65 9.77 5.50
C VAL A 73 6.92 8.26 5.59
N PHE A 74 6.03 7.49 6.19
CA PHE A 74 6.30 6.07 6.43
C PHE A 74 6.05 5.22 5.18
N LYS A 75 4.90 5.36 4.53
CA LYS A 75 4.52 4.48 3.41
C LYS A 75 5.13 4.88 2.07
N ALA A 76 5.31 6.19 1.81
CA ALA A 76 5.91 6.62 0.56
C ALA A 76 7.44 6.69 0.61
N LEU A 77 8.05 6.88 1.78
CA LEU A 77 9.50 7.06 1.90
C LEU A 77 10.18 5.94 2.71
N VAL A 78 9.86 5.81 4.01
CA VAL A 78 10.60 4.93 4.93
C VAL A 78 10.50 3.46 4.50
N ILE A 79 9.30 2.95 4.28
CA ILE A 79 9.08 1.54 3.94
C ILE A 79 9.65 1.19 2.56
N PRO A 80 9.37 1.93 1.46
CA PRO A 80 10.00 1.65 0.17
C PRO A 80 11.53 1.67 0.22
N VAL A 81 12.13 2.64 0.90
CA VAL A 81 13.60 2.73 1.05
C VAL A 81 14.13 1.53 1.84
N ALA A 82 13.49 1.13 2.94
CA ALA A 82 13.87 -0.03 3.73
C ALA A 82 13.80 -1.32 2.90
N LEU A 83 12.70 -1.53 2.15
CA LEU A 83 12.51 -2.68 1.28
C LEU A 83 13.51 -2.68 0.11
N HIS A 84 13.80 -1.54 -0.50
CA HIS A 84 14.83 -1.41 -1.54
C HIS A 84 16.21 -1.84 -1.02
N ARG A 85 16.60 -1.36 0.17
CA ARG A 85 17.86 -1.74 0.80
C ARG A 85 17.90 -3.23 1.14
N MET A 86 16.77 -3.79 1.61
CA MET A 86 16.65 -5.21 1.91
C MET A 86 16.82 -6.06 0.65
N VAL A 87 16.09 -5.76 -0.42
CA VAL A 87 16.19 -6.47 -1.71
C VAL A 87 17.61 -6.39 -2.29
N ALA A 88 18.24 -5.20 -2.22
CA ALA A 88 19.60 -4.99 -2.70
C ALA A 88 20.64 -5.80 -1.91
N ARG A 89 20.53 -5.83 -0.57
CA ARG A 89 21.52 -6.55 0.28
C ARG A 89 21.33 -8.05 0.29
N LEU A 90 20.11 -8.55 0.20
CA LEU A 90 19.84 -9.99 0.22
C LEU A 90 20.07 -10.66 -1.14
N GLY A 91 20.33 -9.89 -2.20
CA GLY A 91 20.51 -10.45 -3.55
C GLY A 91 19.28 -11.24 -4.04
N ILE A 92 18.07 -10.88 -3.54
CA ILE A 92 16.83 -11.56 -3.91
C ILE A 92 16.61 -11.40 -5.41
N HIS A 93 16.13 -12.46 -6.06
CA HIS A 93 15.80 -12.43 -7.48
C HIS A 93 14.92 -11.23 -7.81
N ARG A 94 15.34 -10.44 -8.78
CA ARG A 94 14.70 -9.18 -9.16
C ARG A 94 13.29 -9.36 -9.77
N GLN A 95 12.94 -10.61 -10.11
CA GLN A 95 11.63 -10.94 -10.66
C GLN A 95 10.64 -11.30 -9.56
N VAL A 96 9.40 -10.88 -9.76
CA VAL A 96 8.28 -11.19 -8.87
C VAL A 96 7.65 -12.50 -9.34
N GLU A 97 7.80 -13.55 -8.54
CA GLU A 97 7.14 -14.83 -8.80
C GLU A 97 5.63 -14.71 -8.58
N THR A 98 4.87 -15.11 -9.57
CA THR A 98 3.40 -15.12 -9.53
C THR A 98 2.87 -16.55 -9.58
N VAL A 99 1.77 -16.81 -8.85
CA VAL A 99 1.03 -18.09 -8.92
C VAL A 99 0.20 -18.14 -10.20
N VAL A 100 -0.36 -16.99 -10.57
CA VAL A 100 -1.22 -16.81 -11.74
C VAL A 100 -0.59 -15.79 -12.67
N SER A 101 -0.66 -16.01 -13.98
CA SER A 101 -0.14 -15.05 -14.95
C SER A 101 -0.85 -13.69 -14.88
N ILE A 102 -0.20 -12.64 -15.38
CA ILE A 102 -0.67 -11.25 -15.26
C ILE A 102 -2.04 -11.05 -15.92
N GLY A 103 -2.30 -11.66 -17.08
CA GLY A 103 -3.56 -11.50 -17.81
C GLY A 103 -4.80 -11.90 -17.01
N PRO A 104 -4.92 -13.15 -16.55
CA PRO A 104 -6.03 -13.57 -15.68
C PRO A 104 -6.12 -12.76 -14.37
N THR A 105 -4.98 -12.37 -13.79
CA THR A 105 -4.96 -11.52 -12.56
C THR A 105 -5.60 -10.15 -12.84
N MET A 106 -5.31 -9.53 -14.00
CA MET A 106 -5.93 -8.27 -14.40
C MET A 106 -7.44 -8.41 -14.63
N LEU A 107 -7.87 -9.48 -15.28
CA LEU A 107 -9.30 -9.76 -15.47
C LEU A 107 -10.01 -9.95 -14.14
N ALA A 108 -9.41 -10.71 -13.23
CA ALA A 108 -9.95 -10.88 -11.88
C ALA A 108 -10.02 -9.52 -11.14
N GLY A 109 -9.00 -8.67 -11.29
CA GLY A 109 -8.99 -7.32 -10.73
C GLY A 109 -10.15 -6.46 -11.25
N ILE A 110 -10.40 -6.46 -12.56
CA ILE A 110 -11.54 -5.75 -13.17
C ILE A 110 -12.87 -6.27 -12.61
N ALA A 111 -13.03 -7.60 -12.52
CA ALA A 111 -14.23 -8.22 -11.95
C ALA A 111 -14.44 -7.82 -10.47
N LEU A 112 -13.36 -7.75 -9.66
CA LEU A 112 -13.44 -7.33 -8.26
C LEU A 112 -13.79 -5.85 -8.12
N VAL A 113 -13.29 -4.97 -8.99
CA VAL A 113 -13.68 -3.55 -9.01
C VAL A 113 -15.15 -3.42 -9.39
N ALA A 114 -15.63 -4.14 -10.42
CA ALA A 114 -17.04 -4.15 -10.78
C ALA A 114 -17.92 -4.66 -9.63
N LEU A 115 -17.50 -5.72 -8.95
CA LEU A 115 -18.18 -6.26 -7.77
C LEU A 115 -18.23 -5.22 -6.64
N SER A 116 -17.12 -4.54 -6.35
CA SER A 116 -17.05 -3.49 -5.36
C SER A 116 -18.07 -2.38 -5.63
N MET A 117 -18.13 -1.90 -6.88
CA MET A 117 -19.09 -0.88 -7.29
C MET A 117 -20.54 -1.36 -7.06
N VAL A 118 -20.88 -2.57 -7.51
CA VAL A 118 -22.25 -3.13 -7.34
C VAL A 118 -22.61 -3.28 -5.87
N VAL A 119 -21.69 -3.81 -5.05
CA VAL A 119 -21.93 -4.05 -3.62
C VAL A 119 -22.11 -2.73 -2.89
N MET A 120 -21.19 -1.77 -3.08
CA MET A 120 -21.23 -0.50 -2.36
C MET A 120 -22.39 0.38 -2.80
N LEU A 121 -22.73 0.44 -4.07
CA LEU A 121 -23.91 1.20 -4.53
C LEU A 121 -25.21 0.68 -3.90
N LYS A 122 -25.32 -0.61 -3.62
CA LYS A 122 -26.47 -1.19 -2.92
C LYS A 122 -26.40 -0.98 -1.40
N ALA A 123 -25.23 -1.24 -0.78
CA ALA A 123 -25.07 -1.19 0.66
C ALA A 123 -25.18 0.25 1.21
N THR A 124 -24.77 1.25 0.44
CA THR A 124 -24.74 2.66 0.82
C THR A 124 -25.84 3.49 0.18
N ALA A 125 -26.95 2.87 -0.22
CA ALA A 125 -28.06 3.56 -0.91
C ALA A 125 -28.67 4.72 -0.09
N ALA A 126 -28.55 4.66 1.25
CA ALA A 126 -29.01 5.70 2.17
C ALA A 126 -27.92 6.74 2.55
N ALA A 127 -26.68 6.56 2.09
CA ALA A 127 -25.58 7.47 2.39
C ALA A 127 -25.49 8.59 1.34
N ASP A 128 -24.80 9.68 1.70
CA ASP A 128 -24.48 10.76 0.77
C ASP A 128 -23.72 10.21 -0.45
N ALA A 129 -23.97 10.81 -1.64
CA ALA A 129 -23.37 10.36 -2.90
C ALA A 129 -21.84 10.32 -2.84
N LEU A 130 -21.20 11.31 -2.20
CA LEU A 130 -19.75 11.37 -2.02
C LEU A 130 -19.22 10.18 -1.22
N ALA A 131 -19.78 9.91 -0.05
CA ALA A 131 -19.38 8.81 0.81
C ALA A 131 -19.56 7.44 0.13
N ARG A 132 -20.61 7.30 -0.69
CA ARG A 132 -20.93 6.07 -1.43
C ARG A 132 -19.83 5.71 -2.44
N GLU A 133 -19.41 6.69 -3.23
CA GLU A 133 -18.45 6.46 -4.30
C GLU A 133 -17.04 6.29 -3.75
N ASP A 134 -16.65 7.08 -2.77
CA ASP A 134 -15.36 6.92 -2.08
C ASP A 134 -15.23 5.54 -1.43
N LEU A 135 -16.29 5.02 -0.81
CA LEU A 135 -16.32 3.67 -0.24
C LEU A 135 -16.22 2.58 -1.31
N ALA A 136 -16.78 2.79 -2.51
CA ALA A 136 -16.67 1.84 -3.61
C ALA A 136 -15.24 1.78 -4.15
N PHE A 137 -14.56 2.92 -4.31
CA PHE A 137 -13.15 2.95 -4.67
C PHE A 137 -12.25 2.37 -3.57
N ALA A 138 -12.53 2.69 -2.31
CA ALA A 138 -11.78 2.14 -1.19
C ALA A 138 -11.88 0.61 -1.12
N LEU A 139 -13.09 0.05 -1.26
CA LEU A 139 -13.28 -1.41 -1.32
C LEU A 139 -12.57 -2.01 -2.53
N SER A 140 -12.55 -1.32 -3.68
CA SER A 140 -11.81 -1.76 -4.84
C SER A 140 -10.31 -1.89 -4.53
N VAL A 141 -9.71 -0.90 -3.88
CA VAL A 141 -8.29 -0.93 -3.47
C VAL A 141 -8.04 -2.09 -2.49
N VAL A 142 -8.94 -2.30 -1.52
CA VAL A 142 -8.85 -3.42 -0.57
C VAL A 142 -8.84 -4.76 -1.28
N LEU A 143 -9.78 -4.97 -2.22
CA LEU A 143 -9.89 -6.23 -2.97
C LEU A 143 -8.71 -6.46 -3.92
N LEU A 144 -8.20 -5.40 -4.56
CA LEU A 144 -7.00 -5.49 -5.41
C LEU A 144 -5.75 -5.81 -4.58
N GLY A 145 -5.60 -5.22 -3.38
CA GLY A 145 -4.53 -5.54 -2.44
C GLY A 145 -4.58 -7.01 -1.99
N LEU A 146 -5.78 -7.50 -1.67
CA LEU A 146 -6.00 -8.91 -1.33
C LEU A 146 -5.68 -9.83 -2.52
N LEU A 147 -6.14 -9.51 -3.72
CA LEU A 147 -5.82 -10.24 -4.94
C LEU A 147 -4.31 -10.33 -5.15
N MET A 148 -3.59 -9.23 -4.92
CA MET A 148 -2.14 -9.21 -5.00
C MET A 148 -1.50 -10.16 -4.00
N MET A 149 -1.96 -10.17 -2.74
CA MET A 149 -1.43 -11.09 -1.72
C MET A 149 -1.58 -12.56 -2.10
N VAL A 150 -2.75 -12.94 -2.64
CA VAL A 150 -3.07 -14.33 -3.01
C VAL A 150 -2.31 -14.77 -4.27
N THR A 151 -2.07 -13.87 -5.21
CA THR A 151 -1.45 -14.20 -6.51
C THR A 151 0.07 -14.13 -6.52
N ARG A 152 0.72 -13.60 -5.46
CA ARG A 152 2.18 -13.47 -5.36
C ARG A 152 2.77 -14.52 -4.43
N ARG A 153 3.93 -15.10 -4.84
CA ARG A 153 4.69 -16.07 -4.01
C ARG A 153 5.76 -15.41 -3.16
N ASN A 154 6.24 -14.24 -3.58
CA ASN A 154 7.32 -13.55 -2.89
C ASN A 154 6.79 -12.77 -1.68
N ALA A 155 7.40 -12.97 -0.50
CA ALA A 155 7.01 -12.33 0.75
C ALA A 155 7.01 -10.78 0.66
N VAL A 156 7.99 -10.18 -0.03
CA VAL A 156 8.04 -8.71 -0.22
C VAL A 156 6.82 -8.22 -0.99
N SER A 157 6.43 -8.94 -2.06
CA SER A 157 5.25 -8.59 -2.85
C SER A 157 3.95 -8.78 -2.06
N GLN A 158 3.87 -9.81 -1.21
CA GLN A 158 2.72 -10.02 -0.32
C GLN A 158 2.59 -8.90 0.71
N VAL A 159 3.71 -8.46 1.31
CA VAL A 159 3.74 -7.30 2.21
C VAL A 159 3.26 -6.04 1.50
N VAL A 160 3.71 -5.79 0.27
CA VAL A 160 3.24 -4.65 -0.54
C VAL A 160 1.73 -4.77 -0.82
N GLY A 161 1.22 -5.97 -1.13
CA GLY A 161 -0.21 -6.22 -1.31
C GLY A 161 -1.01 -5.91 -0.05
N PHE A 162 -0.53 -6.36 1.12
CA PHE A 162 -1.14 -6.07 2.41
C PHE A 162 -1.17 -4.56 2.71
N MET A 163 -0.07 -3.86 2.45
CA MET A 163 0.00 -2.42 2.66
C MET A 163 -0.87 -1.63 1.67
N SER A 164 -1.07 -2.16 0.45
CA SER A 164 -2.03 -1.60 -0.51
C SER A 164 -3.48 -1.78 -0.02
N LEU A 165 -3.81 -2.97 0.51
CA LEU A 165 -5.10 -3.24 1.15
C LEU A 165 -5.35 -2.25 2.31
N GLU A 166 -4.38 -2.07 3.18
CA GLU A 166 -4.44 -1.11 4.29
C GLU A 166 -4.65 0.33 3.81
N ASN A 167 -4.05 0.71 2.68
CA ASN A 167 -4.28 2.01 2.06
C ASN A 167 -5.75 2.20 1.63
N GLY A 168 -6.40 1.13 1.16
CA GLY A 168 -7.84 1.13 0.89
C GLY A 168 -8.67 1.36 2.15
N LEU A 169 -8.31 0.75 3.28
CA LEU A 169 -8.98 0.98 4.56
C LEU A 169 -8.82 2.42 5.06
N ILE A 170 -7.64 3.02 4.88
CA ILE A 170 -7.39 4.43 5.22
C ILE A 170 -8.24 5.34 4.34
N LEU A 171 -8.33 5.05 3.03
CA LEU A 171 -9.18 5.82 2.11
C LEU A 171 -10.65 5.76 2.54
N ALA A 172 -11.17 4.56 2.88
CA ALA A 172 -12.54 4.39 3.38
C ALA A 172 -12.80 5.20 4.64
N ALA A 173 -11.87 5.13 5.60
CA ALA A 173 -11.98 5.83 6.87
C ALA A 173 -11.90 7.36 6.73
N ALA A 174 -11.06 7.86 5.82
CA ALA A 174 -10.93 9.28 5.54
C ALA A 174 -12.18 9.85 4.81
N GLY A 175 -12.81 9.05 3.93
CA GLY A 175 -14.03 9.42 3.22
C GLY A 175 -15.29 9.39 4.10
N ALA A 176 -15.32 8.51 5.12
CA ALA A 176 -16.45 8.36 6.03
C ALA A 176 -16.35 9.34 7.21
N ARG A 177 -17.17 10.37 7.19
CA ARG A 177 -17.23 11.33 8.32
C ARG A 177 -17.51 10.62 9.64
N GLY A 178 -16.65 10.85 10.64
CA GLY A 178 -16.86 10.36 12.01
C GLY A 178 -16.24 9.00 12.33
N MET A 179 -15.24 8.54 11.55
CA MET A 179 -14.48 7.31 11.87
C MET A 179 -13.01 7.59 12.27
N PRO A 180 -12.73 8.45 13.28
CA PRO A 180 -11.35 8.74 13.68
C PRO A 180 -10.60 7.49 14.15
N LEU A 181 -11.27 6.58 14.85
CA LEU A 181 -10.69 5.38 15.46
C LEU A 181 -10.13 4.40 14.42
N VAL A 182 -10.77 4.27 13.24
CA VAL A 182 -10.25 3.41 12.15
C VAL A 182 -8.98 3.98 11.57
N VAL A 183 -8.88 5.31 11.45
CA VAL A 183 -7.67 5.99 10.97
C VAL A 183 -6.52 5.81 11.97
N GLU A 184 -6.78 5.96 13.27
CA GLU A 184 -5.77 5.77 14.33
C GLU A 184 -5.26 4.33 14.37
N ILE A 185 -6.15 3.34 14.27
CA ILE A 185 -5.76 1.92 14.20
C ILE A 185 -4.93 1.65 12.93
N SER A 186 -5.33 2.16 11.77
CA SER A 186 -4.59 1.98 10.51
C SER A 186 -3.19 2.59 10.59
N VAL A 187 -3.05 3.75 11.21
CA VAL A 187 -1.74 4.38 11.46
C VAL A 187 -0.89 3.50 12.39
N ALA A 188 -1.46 2.99 13.47
CA ALA A 188 -0.77 2.09 14.38
C ALA A 188 -0.30 0.79 13.68
N PHE A 189 -1.15 0.21 12.82
CA PHE A 189 -0.78 -0.94 11.98
C PHE A 189 0.35 -0.61 11.01
N SER A 190 0.33 0.54 10.34
CA SER A 190 1.39 0.97 9.42
C SER A 190 2.73 1.07 10.13
N VAL A 191 2.75 1.67 11.32
CA VAL A 191 3.95 1.78 12.17
C VAL A 191 4.41 0.38 12.61
N LEU A 192 3.50 -0.49 13.04
CA LEU A 192 3.83 -1.86 13.43
C LEU A 192 4.46 -2.64 12.26
N ILE A 193 3.88 -2.57 11.06
CA ILE A 193 4.44 -3.23 9.86
C ILE A 193 5.82 -2.67 9.54
N ALA A 194 6.01 -1.34 9.63
CA ALA A 194 7.32 -0.74 9.45
C ALA A 194 8.35 -1.31 10.43
N PHE A 195 7.98 -1.46 11.72
CA PHE A 195 8.85 -2.08 12.72
C PHE A 195 9.13 -3.55 12.44
N ILE A 196 8.13 -4.33 12.02
CA ILE A 196 8.32 -5.74 11.65
C ILE A 196 9.27 -5.86 10.46
N VAL A 197 9.06 -5.08 9.39
CA VAL A 197 9.93 -5.10 8.20
C VAL A 197 11.35 -4.68 8.56
N ILE A 198 11.53 -3.62 9.35
CA ILE A 198 12.84 -3.17 9.82
C ILE A 198 13.46 -4.23 10.75
N GLY A 199 12.67 -4.83 11.64
CA GLY A 199 13.11 -5.88 12.55
C GLY A 199 13.61 -7.13 11.81
N ILE A 200 12.84 -7.63 10.84
CA ILE A 200 13.25 -8.76 9.99
C ILE A 200 14.53 -8.41 9.22
N PHE A 201 14.63 -7.18 8.72
CA PHE A 201 15.81 -6.71 8.00
C PHE A 201 17.05 -6.69 8.89
N LEU A 202 16.95 -6.15 10.13
CA LEU A 202 18.04 -6.12 11.09
C LEU A 202 18.44 -7.52 11.53
N PHE A 203 17.46 -8.41 11.76
CA PHE A 203 17.71 -9.80 12.13
C PHE A 203 18.44 -10.57 11.02
N ARG A 204 18.02 -10.43 9.77
CA ARG A 204 18.66 -11.06 8.61
C ARG A 204 20.06 -10.50 8.32
N ILE A 205 20.30 -9.21 8.57
CA ILE A 205 21.66 -8.65 8.48
C ILE A 205 22.54 -9.33 9.54
N ARG A 206 22.07 -9.38 10.77
CA ARG A 206 22.84 -9.97 11.88
C ARG A 206 23.17 -11.44 11.61
N GLU A 207 22.20 -12.23 11.19
CA GLU A 207 22.37 -13.65 10.86
C GLU A 207 23.38 -13.88 9.72
N ARG A 208 23.47 -12.98 8.72
CA ARG A 208 24.46 -13.08 7.65
C ARG A 208 25.87 -12.63 8.06
N PHE A 209 25.97 -11.73 8.98
CA PHE A 209 27.28 -11.29 9.49
C PHE A 209 27.84 -12.24 10.56
N ASP A 210 26.99 -12.91 11.34
CA ASP A 210 27.41 -13.94 12.30
C ASP A 210 27.82 -15.26 11.61
N THR A 211 27.38 -15.52 10.37
CA THR A 211 27.79 -16.69 9.58
C THR A 211 29.02 -16.46 8.69
N VAL A 212 29.56 -15.24 8.64
CA VAL A 212 30.89 -14.95 8.07
C VAL A 212 31.91 -15.06 9.21
N ASP A 213 31.87 -16.15 9.96
CA ASP A 213 32.92 -16.51 10.89
C ASP A 213 34.14 -16.94 10.06
N VAL A 214 35.20 -16.18 10.17
CA VAL A 214 36.48 -16.38 9.43
C VAL A 214 37.05 -17.79 9.71
N ASP A 215 36.66 -18.39 10.83
CA ASP A 215 37.06 -19.74 11.26
C ASP A 215 36.49 -20.87 10.36
N THR A 216 35.38 -20.65 9.66
CA THR A 216 34.85 -21.65 8.71
C THR A 216 35.60 -21.64 7.38
N LEU A 217 36.19 -20.52 6.98
CA LEU A 217 37.01 -20.40 5.78
C LEU A 217 38.39 -21.04 5.96
N ASP A 218 38.94 -21.03 7.15
CA ASP A 218 40.23 -21.68 7.44
C ASP A 218 40.14 -23.23 7.50
N ARG A 219 38.98 -23.80 7.86
CA ARG A 219 38.76 -25.25 7.81
C ARG A 219 38.72 -25.79 6.37
N PHE A 220 38.26 -25.01 5.41
CA PHE A 220 38.31 -25.39 3.99
C PHE A 220 39.70 -25.22 3.35
N ARG A 221 40.58 -24.44 3.93
CA ARG A 221 41.95 -24.24 3.45
C ARG A 221 42.95 -25.23 4.04
N GLY A 222 42.65 -25.90 5.15
CA GLY A 222 43.50 -26.85 5.83
C GLY A 222 43.31 -28.33 5.47
N GLY A 223 42.45 -28.64 4.49
CA GLY A 223 42.13 -30.02 4.10
C GLY A 223 42.88 -30.58 2.89
N GLN A 224 44.02 -29.95 2.50
CA GLN A 224 44.95 -30.53 1.52
C GLN A 224 46.39 -30.47 2.07
N ALA A 225 46.71 -31.46 2.89
CA ALA A 225 48.07 -31.94 3.14
C ALA A 225 48.00 -33.45 3.42
#